data_d314698011d353446e42992e3a2c8598
#
_entry.id   d314698011d353446e42992e3a2c8598
#
_cell.length_a   1.000
_cell.length_b   1.000
_cell.length_c   1.000
_cell.angle_alpha   90.00
_cell.angle_beta   90.00
_cell.angle_gamma   90.00
#
_symmetry.space_group_name_H-M   'P 1'
#
loop_
_entity.id
_entity.type
_entity.pdbx_description
1 polymer ?
#
loop_
_entity_poly.entity_id
_entity_poly.type
_entity_poly.pdbx_seq_one_letter_code
_entity_poly.pdbx_strand_id
1 'polypeptide(L)'
;MNILRKLYDWTIEKSKSPKAVWFLSLVSFTESSIFPIPPDIILIPMIIAKRINAFFYAFVCTISSVIGGVIGYCIGFFFFNSLGILIINYYGLQNQFNNFEQYYQLFGIWLVLGAGFTPFPFKFITIASGFFGFNIFIFILASLIARGLRFYILAILLKIYGQTIEKLIDKYFNLLAILFFILLIGFILIIKFL
;
A
#
# COMPACT_ATOMS: atom_id res chain seq x y z
N MET A 1 11.09 -21.28 9.25
CA MET A 1 11.90 -20.17 9.72
C MET A 1 13.03 -19.75 8.77
N ASN A 2 13.68 -20.70 8.08
CA ASN A 2 14.76 -20.39 7.11
C ASN A 2 14.32 -19.72 5.80
N ILE A 3 13.05 -19.82 5.39
CA ILE A 3 12.59 -19.31 4.09
C ILE A 3 12.48 -17.79 4.10
N LEU A 4 11.90 -17.19 5.14
CA LEU A 4 11.75 -15.73 5.25
C LEU A 4 13.12 -15.03 5.34
N ARG A 5 14.06 -15.62 6.09
CA ARG A 5 15.42 -15.09 6.18
C ARG A 5 16.16 -15.22 4.84
N LYS A 6 16.02 -16.33 4.15
CA LYS A 6 16.57 -16.49 2.79
C LYS A 6 16.00 -15.50 1.79
N LEU A 7 14.69 -15.20 1.87
CA LEU A 7 14.05 -14.17 1.06
C LEU A 7 14.58 -12.77 1.39
N TYR A 8 14.77 -12.45 2.67
CA TYR A 8 15.35 -11.19 3.10
C TYR A 8 16.79 -11.03 2.59
N ASP A 9 17.65 -12.02 2.82
CA ASP A 9 19.05 -12.01 2.37
C ASP A 9 19.14 -11.94 0.84
N TRP A 10 18.30 -12.70 0.12
CA TRP A 10 18.18 -12.63 -1.33
C TRP A 10 17.74 -11.23 -1.80
N THR A 11 16.79 -10.60 -1.09
CA THR A 11 16.32 -9.25 -1.41
C THR A 11 17.42 -8.22 -1.20
N ILE A 12 18.22 -8.32 -0.13
CA ILE A 12 19.39 -7.45 0.09
C ILE A 12 20.43 -7.62 -1.03
N GLU A 13 20.73 -8.85 -1.42
CA GLU A 13 21.67 -9.12 -2.51
C GLU A 13 21.18 -8.53 -3.83
N LYS A 14 19.91 -8.76 -4.18
CA LYS A 14 19.29 -8.23 -5.40
C LYS A 14 19.08 -6.72 -5.36
N SER A 15 18.93 -6.11 -4.19
CA SER A 15 18.75 -4.66 -4.03
C SER A 15 19.98 -3.85 -4.48
N LYS A 16 21.15 -4.48 -4.57
CA LYS A 16 22.39 -3.90 -5.10
C LYS A 16 22.40 -3.81 -6.65
N SER A 17 21.51 -4.57 -7.30
CA SER A 17 21.40 -4.61 -8.77
C SER A 17 20.73 -3.33 -9.31
N PRO A 18 21.12 -2.81 -10.49
CA PRO A 18 20.42 -1.70 -11.15
C PRO A 18 18.97 -2.05 -11.50
N LYS A 19 18.63 -3.34 -11.65
CA LYS A 19 17.26 -3.82 -11.89
C LYS A 19 16.37 -3.76 -10.65
N ALA A 20 16.93 -3.59 -9.44
CA ALA A 20 16.15 -3.53 -8.19
C ALA A 20 15.15 -2.37 -8.18
N VAL A 21 15.49 -1.23 -8.78
CA VAL A 21 14.60 -0.07 -8.88
C VAL A 21 13.35 -0.39 -9.71
N TRP A 22 13.51 -1.11 -10.82
CA TRP A 22 12.39 -1.56 -11.62
C TRP A 22 11.50 -2.55 -10.88
N PHE A 23 12.10 -3.47 -10.12
CA PHE A 23 11.37 -4.42 -9.30
C PHE A 23 10.60 -3.71 -8.17
N LEU A 24 11.23 -2.74 -7.49
CA LEU A 24 10.59 -1.88 -6.50
C LEU A 24 9.39 -1.12 -7.09
N SER A 25 9.57 -0.52 -8.26
CA SER A 25 8.52 0.19 -9.00
C SER A 25 7.34 -0.73 -9.33
N LEU A 26 7.62 -1.92 -9.86
CA LEU A 26 6.60 -2.90 -10.24
C LEU A 26 5.81 -3.40 -9.02
N VAL A 27 6.49 -3.70 -7.92
CA VAL A 27 5.82 -4.15 -6.69
C VAL A 27 4.98 -3.03 -6.08
N SER A 28 5.50 -1.79 -6.03
CA SER A 28 4.73 -0.65 -5.52
C SER A 28 3.48 -0.34 -6.38
N PHE A 29 3.61 -0.47 -7.69
CA PHE A 29 2.50 -0.34 -8.64
C PHE A 29 1.44 -1.42 -8.43
N THR A 30 1.87 -2.69 -8.39
CA THR A 30 0.93 -3.83 -8.29
C THR A 30 0.26 -3.92 -6.94
N GLU A 31 0.93 -3.54 -5.82
CA GLU A 31 0.34 -3.46 -4.49
C GLU A 31 -0.86 -2.51 -4.44
N SER A 32 -0.74 -1.37 -5.10
CA SER A 32 -1.78 -0.34 -5.10
C SER A 32 -2.93 -0.64 -6.08
N SER A 33 -2.76 -1.62 -6.98
CA SER A 33 -3.79 -2.03 -7.94
C SER A 33 -4.46 -3.36 -7.58
N ILE A 34 -3.69 -4.47 -7.50
CA ILE A 34 -4.27 -5.82 -7.40
C ILE A 34 -3.55 -6.68 -6.36
N PHE A 35 -2.21 -6.63 -6.32
CA PHE A 35 -1.39 -7.63 -5.62
C PHE A 35 -1.09 -7.24 -4.16
N PRO A 36 -1.10 -8.20 -3.19
CA PRO A 36 -0.99 -7.87 -1.76
C PRO A 36 0.45 -7.90 -1.22
N ILE A 37 1.47 -7.58 -2.01
CA ILE A 37 2.86 -7.58 -1.53
C ILE A 37 3.26 -6.15 -1.17
N PRO A 38 3.52 -5.84 0.13
CA PRO A 38 3.97 -4.51 0.54
C PRO A 38 5.33 -4.15 -0.08
N PRO A 39 5.48 -2.99 -0.71
CA PRO A 39 6.74 -2.55 -1.29
C PRO A 39 7.82 -2.32 -0.21
N ASP A 40 7.41 -2.16 1.05
CA ASP A 40 8.31 -1.98 2.19
C ASP A 40 9.32 -3.13 2.32
N ILE A 41 8.94 -4.37 1.95
CA ILE A 41 9.82 -5.56 1.96
C ILE A 41 11.06 -5.36 1.08
N ILE A 42 10.93 -4.60 -0.01
CA ILE A 42 12.02 -4.32 -0.96
C ILE A 42 12.65 -2.97 -0.65
N LEU A 43 11.85 -1.97 -0.30
CA LEU A 43 12.30 -0.61 -0.03
C LEU A 43 13.27 -0.56 1.15
N ILE A 44 12.97 -1.26 2.26
CA ILE A 44 13.80 -1.27 3.47
C ILE A 44 15.22 -1.80 3.16
N PRO A 45 15.41 -3.01 2.61
CA PRO A 45 16.74 -3.51 2.28
C PRO A 45 17.48 -2.62 1.26
N MET A 46 16.78 -2.04 0.29
CA MET A 46 17.40 -1.15 -0.69
C MET A 46 17.96 0.13 -0.05
N ILE A 47 17.22 0.73 0.88
CA ILE A 47 17.67 1.92 1.60
C ILE A 47 18.83 1.57 2.52
N ILE A 48 18.78 0.45 3.24
CA ILE A 48 19.87 -0.01 4.11
C ILE A 48 21.15 -0.22 3.30
N ALA A 49 21.04 -0.85 2.11
CA ALA A 49 22.18 -1.13 1.23
C ALA A 49 22.79 0.15 0.60
N LYS A 50 21.97 1.16 0.25
CA LYS A 50 22.40 2.41 -0.39
C LYS A 50 21.65 3.61 0.18
N ARG A 51 22.01 4.08 1.36
CA ARG A 51 21.34 5.17 2.09
C ARG A 51 21.32 6.50 1.35
N ILE A 52 22.34 6.75 0.52
CA ILE A 52 22.41 7.97 -0.28
C ILE A 52 21.22 8.09 -1.25
N ASN A 53 20.68 6.96 -1.71
CA ASN A 53 19.57 6.89 -2.64
C ASN A 53 18.20 6.75 -1.96
N ALA A 54 18.11 6.87 -0.61
CA ALA A 54 16.89 6.65 0.15
C ALA A 54 15.69 7.46 -0.38
N PHE A 55 15.88 8.76 -0.63
CA PHE A 55 14.84 9.64 -1.15
C PHE A 55 14.44 9.31 -2.59
N PHE A 56 15.39 8.88 -3.42
CA PHE A 56 15.09 8.42 -4.77
C PHE A 56 14.22 7.16 -4.75
N TYR A 57 14.51 6.19 -3.88
CA TYR A 57 13.69 4.99 -3.73
C TYR A 57 12.29 5.30 -3.19
N ALA A 58 12.17 6.22 -2.22
CA ALA A 58 10.88 6.71 -1.74
C ALA A 58 10.07 7.39 -2.85
N PHE A 59 10.72 8.22 -3.69
CA PHE A 59 10.10 8.85 -4.85
C PHE A 59 9.56 7.81 -5.84
N VAL A 60 10.37 6.82 -6.21
CA VAL A 60 9.96 5.74 -7.11
C VAL A 60 8.76 4.98 -6.55
N CYS A 61 8.79 4.62 -5.25
CA CYS A 61 7.65 3.97 -4.59
C CYS A 61 6.40 4.84 -4.64
N THR A 62 6.52 6.13 -4.34
CA THR A 62 5.38 7.06 -4.33
C THR A 62 4.73 7.14 -5.70
N ILE A 63 5.51 7.45 -6.73
CA ILE A 63 4.98 7.61 -8.09
C ILE A 63 4.37 6.31 -8.61
N SER A 64 5.07 5.19 -8.45
CA SER A 64 4.57 3.88 -8.89
C SER A 64 3.30 3.47 -8.15
N SER A 65 3.21 3.74 -6.84
CA SER A 65 2.02 3.49 -6.03
C SER A 65 0.83 4.33 -6.48
N VAL A 66 1.04 5.62 -6.78
CA VAL A 66 -0.05 6.51 -7.26
C VAL A 66 -0.54 6.06 -8.63
N ILE A 67 0.37 5.73 -9.57
CA ILE A 67 0.00 5.21 -10.89
C ILE A 67 -0.78 3.90 -10.73
N GLY A 68 -0.31 2.96 -9.88
CA GLY A 68 -1.03 1.74 -9.55
C GLY A 68 -2.40 2.02 -8.93
N GLY A 69 -2.50 3.03 -8.08
CA GLY A 69 -3.76 3.50 -7.47
C GLY A 69 -4.76 4.02 -8.52
N VAL A 70 -4.28 4.73 -9.55
CA VAL A 70 -5.13 5.17 -10.67
C VAL A 70 -5.68 3.95 -11.44
N ILE A 71 -4.87 2.92 -11.66
CA ILE A 71 -5.36 1.67 -12.28
C ILE A 71 -6.40 1.00 -11.38
N GLY A 72 -6.17 0.92 -10.05
CA GLY A 72 -7.16 0.41 -9.10
C GLY A 72 -8.47 1.21 -9.12
N TYR A 73 -8.36 2.53 -9.21
CA TYR A 73 -9.52 3.43 -9.39
C TYR A 73 -10.28 3.11 -10.69
N CYS A 74 -9.58 2.98 -11.81
CA CYS A 74 -10.20 2.60 -13.08
C CYS A 74 -10.91 1.24 -13.01
N ILE A 75 -10.31 0.25 -12.34
CA ILE A 75 -10.95 -1.06 -12.11
C ILE A 75 -12.26 -0.88 -11.36
N GLY A 76 -12.27 -0.12 -10.26
CA GLY A 76 -13.50 0.17 -9.49
C GLY A 76 -14.57 0.88 -10.31
N PHE A 77 -14.17 1.90 -11.07
CA PHE A 77 -15.07 2.68 -11.91
C PHE A 77 -15.73 1.85 -13.03
N PHE A 78 -14.91 1.07 -13.75
CA PHE A 78 -15.45 0.20 -14.81
C PHE A 78 -16.27 -0.96 -14.26
N PHE A 79 -15.87 -1.53 -13.11
CA PHE A 79 -16.64 -2.57 -12.44
C PHE A 79 -18.04 -2.07 -12.03
N PHE A 80 -18.13 -0.86 -11.46
CA PHE A 80 -19.40 -0.25 -11.09
C PHE A 80 -20.31 -0.09 -12.31
N ASN A 81 -19.80 0.51 -13.38
CA ASN A 81 -20.58 0.76 -14.59
C ASN A 81 -21.02 -0.51 -15.35
N SER A 82 -20.29 -1.62 -15.20
CA SER A 82 -20.61 -2.89 -15.89
C SER A 82 -21.49 -3.81 -15.04
N LEU A 83 -21.04 -4.17 -13.84
CA LEU A 83 -21.66 -5.17 -12.96
C LEU A 83 -22.30 -4.55 -11.72
N GLY A 84 -21.74 -3.48 -11.18
CA GLY A 84 -22.21 -2.87 -9.94
C GLY A 84 -23.65 -2.40 -10.03
N ILE A 85 -24.03 -1.69 -11.09
CA ILE A 85 -25.41 -1.22 -11.35
C ILE A 85 -26.38 -2.40 -11.45
N LEU A 86 -26.01 -3.47 -12.14
CA LEU A 86 -26.85 -4.66 -12.29
C LEU A 86 -27.12 -5.33 -10.94
N ILE A 87 -26.09 -5.46 -10.11
CA ILE A 87 -26.18 -6.06 -8.76
C ILE A 87 -27.07 -5.20 -7.86
N ILE A 88 -26.86 -3.88 -7.84
CA ILE A 88 -27.62 -2.93 -7.03
C ILE A 88 -29.10 -2.99 -7.39
N ASN A 89 -29.42 -2.99 -8.69
CA ASN A 89 -30.79 -3.05 -9.18
C ASN A 89 -31.45 -4.41 -8.88
N TYR A 90 -30.70 -5.51 -9.08
CA TYR A 90 -31.23 -6.87 -8.83
C TYR A 90 -31.59 -7.11 -7.36
N TYR A 91 -30.77 -6.61 -6.44
CA TYR A 91 -30.99 -6.77 -5.00
C TYR A 91 -31.75 -5.60 -4.34
N GLY A 92 -32.15 -4.57 -5.10
CA GLY A 92 -32.88 -3.42 -4.57
C GLY A 92 -32.07 -2.56 -3.57
N LEU A 93 -30.75 -2.53 -3.70
CA LEU A 93 -29.83 -1.88 -2.78
C LEU A 93 -29.56 -0.40 -3.09
N GLN A 94 -30.38 0.25 -3.91
CA GLN A 94 -30.17 1.61 -4.38
C GLN A 94 -30.03 2.62 -3.25
N ASN A 95 -30.90 2.54 -2.22
CA ASN A 95 -30.85 3.46 -1.10
C ASN A 95 -29.58 3.32 -0.25
N GLN A 96 -29.16 2.07 0.01
CA GLN A 96 -27.93 1.77 0.72
C GLN A 96 -26.71 2.28 -0.06
N PHE A 97 -26.68 2.02 -1.37
CA PHE A 97 -25.61 2.49 -2.23
C PHE A 97 -25.51 4.02 -2.21
N ASN A 98 -26.62 4.75 -2.39
CA ASN A 98 -26.64 6.20 -2.41
C ASN A 98 -26.16 6.80 -1.06
N ASN A 99 -26.53 6.18 0.06
CA ASN A 99 -26.05 6.59 1.37
C ASN A 99 -24.51 6.39 1.49
N PHE A 100 -23.98 5.22 1.10
CA PHE A 100 -22.54 4.99 1.11
C PHE A 100 -21.78 5.90 0.16
N GLU A 101 -22.30 6.17 -1.02
CA GLU A 101 -21.74 7.12 -1.97
C GLU A 101 -21.65 8.53 -1.36
N GLN A 102 -22.72 9.02 -0.73
CA GLN A 102 -22.71 10.32 -0.06
C GLN A 102 -21.67 10.40 1.05
N TYR A 103 -21.57 9.36 1.91
CA TYR A 103 -20.50 9.29 2.93
C TYR A 103 -19.13 9.27 2.31
N TYR A 104 -18.96 8.53 1.21
CA TYR A 104 -17.66 8.46 0.53
C TYR A 104 -17.28 9.81 -0.11
N GLN A 105 -18.23 10.54 -0.68
CA GLN A 105 -17.99 11.89 -1.22
C GLN A 105 -17.59 12.89 -0.11
N LEU A 106 -18.16 12.77 1.08
CA LEU A 106 -17.85 13.65 2.22
C LEU A 106 -16.51 13.32 2.88
N PHE A 107 -16.23 12.05 3.10
CA PHE A 107 -15.07 11.59 3.88
C PHE A 107 -13.97 10.92 3.05
N GLY A 108 -14.14 10.78 1.73
CA GLY A 108 -13.24 10.03 0.86
C GLY A 108 -11.79 10.51 0.91
N ILE A 109 -11.57 11.84 1.01
CA ILE A 109 -10.22 12.39 1.16
C ILE A 109 -9.52 11.84 2.42
N TRP A 110 -10.22 11.77 3.55
CA TRP A 110 -9.69 11.25 4.82
C TRP A 110 -9.45 9.74 4.75
N LEU A 111 -10.32 9.01 4.04
CA LEU A 111 -10.15 7.58 3.81
C LEU A 111 -8.91 7.30 2.96
N VAL A 112 -8.70 8.07 1.88
CA VAL A 112 -7.51 7.94 1.03
C VAL A 112 -6.24 8.31 1.80
N LEU A 113 -6.25 9.43 2.55
CA LEU A 113 -5.12 9.86 3.36
C LEU A 113 -4.80 8.83 4.45
N GLY A 114 -5.80 8.37 5.19
CA GLY A 114 -5.64 7.40 6.27
C GLY A 114 -5.12 6.05 5.77
N ALA A 115 -5.72 5.49 4.73
CA ALA A 115 -5.30 4.21 4.18
C ALA A 115 -3.93 4.28 3.48
N GLY A 116 -3.64 5.40 2.80
CA GLY A 116 -2.34 5.58 2.13
C GLY A 116 -1.17 5.73 3.09
N PHE A 117 -1.42 6.31 4.29
CA PHE A 117 -0.41 6.50 5.33
C PHE A 117 -0.24 5.25 6.23
N THR A 118 -1.34 4.57 6.55
CA THR A 118 -1.33 3.39 7.43
C THR A 118 -0.88 2.12 6.67
N PRO A 119 -0.58 1.01 7.37
CA PRO A 119 -0.30 -0.29 6.74
C PRO A 119 -1.56 -0.98 6.17
N PHE A 120 -2.68 -0.27 6.08
CA PHE A 120 -3.89 -0.79 5.45
C PHE A 120 -3.65 -1.06 3.96
N PRO A 121 -4.18 -2.17 3.38
CA PRO A 121 -4.00 -2.46 1.97
C PRO A 121 -4.67 -1.39 1.08
N PHE A 122 -3.85 -0.54 0.49
CA PHE A 122 -4.28 0.68 -0.22
C PHE A 122 -5.20 0.38 -1.41
N LYS A 123 -5.04 -0.78 -2.05
CA LYS A 123 -5.89 -1.24 -3.17
C LYS A 123 -7.40 -1.23 -2.89
N PHE A 124 -7.82 -1.49 -1.64
CA PHE A 124 -9.25 -1.45 -1.31
C PHE A 124 -9.82 -0.04 -1.44
N ILE A 125 -9.06 0.96 -1.01
CA ILE A 125 -9.47 2.35 -1.12
C ILE A 125 -9.37 2.86 -2.56
N THR A 126 -8.37 2.42 -3.34
CA THR A 126 -8.25 2.80 -4.75
C THR A 126 -9.45 2.30 -5.56
N ILE A 127 -9.82 1.02 -5.38
CA ILE A 127 -10.98 0.42 -6.05
C ILE A 127 -12.29 1.05 -5.55
N ALA A 128 -12.45 1.26 -4.23
CA ALA A 128 -13.64 1.91 -3.66
C ALA A 128 -13.79 3.34 -4.16
N SER A 129 -12.70 4.12 -4.27
CA SER A 129 -12.75 5.47 -4.81
C SER A 129 -13.30 5.52 -6.23
N GLY A 130 -12.89 4.57 -7.07
CA GLY A 130 -13.43 4.43 -8.42
C GLY A 130 -14.87 3.97 -8.42
N PHE A 131 -15.22 2.97 -7.59
CA PHE A 131 -16.54 2.41 -7.47
C PHE A 131 -17.61 3.44 -7.05
N PHE A 132 -17.27 4.34 -6.10
CA PHE A 132 -18.14 5.42 -5.66
C PHE A 132 -17.96 6.73 -6.45
N GLY A 133 -17.25 6.73 -7.57
CA GLY A 133 -17.08 7.91 -8.44
C GLY A 133 -16.42 9.10 -7.74
N PHE A 134 -15.53 8.85 -6.75
CA PHE A 134 -14.81 9.93 -6.06
C PHE A 134 -13.96 10.73 -7.04
N ASN A 135 -13.84 12.04 -6.84
CA ASN A 135 -13.11 12.91 -7.77
C ASN A 135 -11.66 12.43 -7.96
N ILE A 136 -11.30 12.06 -9.20
CA ILE A 136 -10.01 11.47 -9.53
C ILE A 136 -8.82 12.41 -9.23
N PHE A 137 -8.98 13.73 -9.40
CA PHE A 137 -7.91 14.69 -9.12
C PHE A 137 -7.64 14.78 -7.62
N ILE A 138 -8.71 14.82 -6.80
CA ILE A 138 -8.60 14.81 -5.34
C ILE A 138 -7.99 13.49 -4.88
N PHE A 139 -8.42 12.35 -5.47
CA PHE A 139 -7.86 11.04 -5.20
C PHE A 139 -6.35 10.99 -5.48
N ILE A 140 -5.89 11.47 -6.64
CA ILE A 140 -4.47 11.50 -7.01
C ILE A 140 -3.67 12.36 -6.04
N LEU A 141 -4.14 13.57 -5.71
CA LEU A 141 -3.45 14.47 -4.79
C LEU A 141 -3.37 13.89 -3.38
N ALA A 142 -4.48 13.38 -2.85
CA ALA A 142 -4.52 12.73 -1.54
C ALA A 142 -3.61 11.50 -1.49
N SER A 143 -3.62 10.66 -2.54
CA SER A 143 -2.75 9.50 -2.68
C SER A 143 -1.27 9.89 -2.71
N LEU A 144 -0.92 10.94 -3.48
CA LEU A 144 0.45 11.44 -3.57
C LEU A 144 0.95 11.92 -2.20
N ILE A 145 0.13 12.67 -1.47
CA ILE A 145 0.47 13.16 -0.13
C ILE A 145 0.62 11.99 0.85
N ALA A 146 -0.36 11.10 0.92
CA ALA A 146 -0.38 10.01 1.89
C ALA A 146 0.75 9.00 1.67
N ARG A 147 0.91 8.51 0.45
CA ARG A 147 1.98 7.56 0.08
C ARG A 147 3.36 8.24 0.11
N GLY A 148 3.43 9.51 -0.32
CA GLY A 148 4.64 10.31 -0.20
C GLY A 148 5.09 10.41 1.25
N LEU A 149 4.24 10.93 2.15
CA LEU A 149 4.56 11.04 3.58
C LEU A 149 5.02 9.69 4.15
N ARG A 150 4.30 8.60 3.89
CA ARG A 150 4.66 7.26 4.37
C ARG A 150 6.07 6.85 3.92
N PHE A 151 6.35 6.86 2.61
CA PHE A 151 7.62 6.38 2.08
C PHE A 151 8.80 7.32 2.42
N TYR A 152 8.56 8.64 2.45
CA TYR A 152 9.61 9.59 2.83
C TYR A 152 9.93 9.53 4.33
N ILE A 153 8.94 9.38 5.21
CA ILE A 153 9.18 9.15 6.65
C ILE A 153 9.99 7.87 6.85
N LEU A 154 9.61 6.77 6.19
CA LEU A 154 10.36 5.52 6.24
C LEU A 154 11.80 5.71 5.73
N ALA A 155 11.98 6.42 4.62
CA ALA A 155 13.30 6.71 4.05
C ALA A 155 14.17 7.55 4.99
N ILE A 156 13.60 8.58 5.65
CA ILE A 156 14.31 9.41 6.63
C ILE A 156 14.75 8.56 7.83
N LEU A 157 13.85 7.77 8.39
CA LEU A 157 14.14 6.91 9.53
C LEU A 157 15.25 5.90 9.20
N LEU A 158 15.17 5.24 8.05
CA LEU A 158 16.18 4.27 7.62
C LEU A 158 17.50 4.94 7.22
N LYS A 159 17.48 6.15 6.67
CA LYS A 159 18.69 6.90 6.36
C LYS A 159 19.47 7.27 7.61
N ILE A 160 18.77 7.66 8.68
CA ILE A 160 19.37 8.08 9.96
C ILE A 160 19.76 6.86 10.80
N TYR A 161 18.80 5.96 11.01
CA TYR A 161 18.94 4.84 11.97
C TYR A 161 19.20 3.48 11.32
N GLY A 162 19.42 3.40 10.00
CA GLY A 162 19.45 2.15 9.25
C GLY A 162 20.42 1.09 9.82
N GLN A 163 21.60 1.48 10.38
CA GLN A 163 22.50 0.50 11.00
C GLN A 163 21.95 -0.09 12.29
N THR A 164 21.27 0.73 13.07
CA THR A 164 20.62 0.28 14.31
C THR A 164 19.43 -0.61 13.99
N ILE A 165 18.65 -0.23 12.98
CA ILE A 165 17.48 -0.99 12.52
C ILE A 165 17.92 -2.33 11.91
N GLU A 166 18.98 -2.37 11.10
CA GLU A 166 19.56 -3.59 10.57
C GLU A 166 19.95 -4.57 11.68
N LYS A 167 20.69 -4.10 12.70
CA LYS A 167 21.05 -4.90 13.86
C LYS A 167 19.84 -5.39 14.68
N LEU A 168 18.79 -4.56 14.79
CA LEU A 168 17.55 -4.94 15.47
C LEU A 168 16.77 -5.99 14.66
N ILE A 169 16.67 -5.81 13.35
CA ILE A 169 16.03 -6.80 12.46
C ILE A 169 16.78 -8.13 12.57
N ASP A 170 18.11 -8.14 12.46
CA ASP A 170 18.90 -9.37 12.54
C ASP A 170 18.75 -10.06 13.89
N LYS A 171 18.71 -9.28 15.00
CA LYS A 171 18.59 -9.82 16.35
C LYS A 171 17.17 -10.34 16.66
N TYR A 172 16.14 -9.60 16.21
CA TYR A 172 14.74 -9.86 16.59
C TYR A 172 13.86 -10.29 15.42
N PHE A 173 14.43 -10.70 14.29
CA PHE A 173 13.71 -11.06 13.07
C PHE A 173 12.53 -12.00 13.32
N ASN A 174 12.76 -13.06 14.10
CA ASN A 174 11.74 -14.05 14.42
C ASN A 174 10.61 -13.46 15.27
N LEU A 175 10.95 -12.60 16.24
CA LEU A 175 9.97 -11.96 17.11
C LEU A 175 9.10 -10.97 16.31
N LEU A 176 9.72 -10.18 15.44
CA LEU A 176 9.03 -9.21 14.57
C LEU A 176 8.10 -9.92 13.59
N ALA A 177 8.54 -11.06 13.02
CA ALA A 177 7.72 -11.87 12.13
C ALA A 177 6.49 -12.44 12.88
N ILE A 178 6.68 -12.99 14.08
CA ILE A 178 5.58 -13.52 14.90
C ILE A 178 4.60 -12.40 15.27
N LEU A 179 5.11 -11.24 15.72
CA LEU A 179 4.29 -10.10 16.08
C LEU A 179 3.45 -9.61 14.89
N PHE A 180 4.04 -9.56 13.69
CA PHE A 180 3.34 -9.19 12.46
C PHE A 180 2.17 -10.15 12.17
N PHE A 181 2.39 -11.47 12.28
CA PHE A 181 1.34 -12.47 12.07
C PHE A 181 0.24 -12.38 13.13
N ILE A 182 0.59 -12.15 14.40
CA ILE A 182 -0.40 -11.97 15.49
C ILE A 182 -1.26 -10.73 15.23
N LEU A 183 -0.66 -9.60 14.84
CA LEU A 183 -1.38 -8.37 14.49
C LEU A 183 -2.29 -8.56 13.28
N LEU A 184 -1.82 -9.28 12.26
CA LEU A 184 -2.58 -9.56 11.05
C LEU A 184 -3.79 -10.47 11.35
N ILE A 185 -3.60 -11.52 12.15
CA ILE A 185 -4.69 -12.41 12.59
C ILE A 185 -5.67 -11.65 13.49
N GLY A 186 -5.17 -10.86 14.44
CA GLY A 186 -6.00 -10.02 15.31
C GLY A 186 -6.84 -9.03 14.52
N PHE A 187 -6.29 -8.41 13.51
CA PHE A 187 -7.01 -7.51 12.60
C PHE A 187 -8.12 -8.23 11.81
N ILE A 188 -7.84 -9.43 11.28
CA ILE A 188 -8.82 -10.24 10.56
C ILE A 188 -9.97 -10.67 11.51
N LEU A 189 -9.64 -11.04 12.76
CA LEU A 189 -10.65 -11.42 13.74
C LEU A 189 -11.54 -10.24 14.14
N ILE A 190 -10.97 -9.05 14.34
CA ILE A 190 -11.74 -7.83 14.64
C ILE A 190 -12.74 -7.54 13.52
N ILE A 191 -12.32 -7.61 12.25
CA ILE A 191 -13.23 -7.40 11.10
C ILE A 191 -14.35 -8.45 11.06
N LYS A 192 -14.09 -9.70 11.49
CA LYS A 192 -15.09 -10.76 11.48
C LYS A 192 -16.15 -10.59 12.60
N PHE A 193 -15.79 -9.92 13.70
CA PHE A 193 -16.66 -9.71 14.86
C PHE A 193 -17.34 -8.33 14.89
N LEU A 194 -16.99 -7.44 13.97
CA LEU A 194 -17.61 -6.13 13.76
C LEU A 194 -18.64 -6.20 12.63
#